data_2149cfdb3cf3abd3bef40e46226661e8
#
_entry.id   2149cfdb3cf3abd3bef40e46226661e8
#
_cell.length_a   1.000
_cell.length_b   1.000
_cell.length_c   1.000
_cell.angle_alpha   90.00
_cell.angle_beta   90.00
_cell.angle_gamma   90.00
#
_symmetry.space_group_name_H-M   'P 1'
#
loop_
_entity.id
_entity.type
_entity.pdbx_description
1 polymer ?
#
loop_
_entity_poly.entity_id
_entity_poly.type
_entity_poly.pdbx_seq_one_letter_code
_entity_poly.pdbx_strand_id
1 'polypeptide(L)'
;MVFLHLLKWQYQPNKRSRSWKSSIFEHRRRLHEAFKGSPSLKPFFTNIFPECYQYGRKQASIETDLSLTAFPTESPFTIDEILDENFLPD
;
A
#
# COMPACT_ATOMS: atom_id res chain seq x y z
N MET A 1 2.26 4.03 5.23
CA MET A 1 1.62 2.75 4.89
C MET A 1 1.61 2.57 3.38
N VAL A 2 2.05 1.40 2.90
CA VAL A 2 2.19 1.16 1.46
C VAL A 2 0.86 1.22 0.73
N PHE A 3 -0.18 0.56 1.27
CA PHE A 3 -1.50 0.56 0.63
C PHE A 3 -2.04 1.96 0.39
N LEU A 4 -1.96 2.80 1.40
CA LEU A 4 -2.42 4.18 1.30
C LEU A 4 -1.76 4.89 0.13
N HIS A 5 -0.45 4.82 0.05
CA HIS A 5 0.29 5.54 -0.98
C HIS A 5 0.10 4.95 -2.38
N LEU A 6 -0.04 3.62 -2.49
CA LEU A 6 -0.33 2.99 -3.78
C LEU A 6 -1.73 3.34 -4.28
N LEU A 7 -2.72 3.38 -3.38
CA LEU A 7 -4.07 3.79 -3.73
C LEU A 7 -4.10 5.26 -4.16
N LYS A 8 -3.43 6.14 -3.44
CA LYS A 8 -3.33 7.54 -3.82
C LYS A 8 -2.66 7.67 -5.19
N TRP A 9 -1.58 6.93 -5.40
CA TRP A 9 -0.88 6.94 -6.68
C TRP A 9 -1.79 6.56 -7.83
N GLN A 10 -2.55 5.48 -7.68
CA GLN A 10 -3.41 4.96 -8.73
C GLN A 10 -4.63 5.84 -8.99
N TYR A 11 -5.28 6.32 -7.94
CA TYR A 11 -6.57 7.01 -8.04
C TYR A 11 -6.46 8.53 -8.11
N GLN A 12 -5.26 9.08 -7.96
CA GLN A 12 -5.01 10.52 -8.12
C GLN A 12 -3.79 10.75 -9.00
N PRO A 13 -3.84 10.37 -10.28
CA PRO A 13 -2.67 10.48 -11.17
C PRO A 13 -2.19 11.92 -11.33
N ASN A 14 -3.09 12.89 -11.24
CA ASN A 14 -2.72 14.32 -11.37
C ASN A 14 -1.94 14.85 -10.17
N LYS A 15 -1.92 14.11 -9.06
CA LYS A 15 -1.24 14.52 -7.84
C LYS A 15 0.00 13.68 -7.53
N ARG A 16 0.39 12.81 -8.45
CA ARG A 16 1.60 12.01 -8.30
C ARG A 16 2.81 12.91 -8.13
N SER A 17 3.67 12.56 -7.19
CA SER A 17 4.83 13.38 -6.87
C SER A 17 6.00 12.51 -6.49
N ARG A 18 7.20 13.13 -6.46
CA ARG A 18 8.40 12.46 -5.97
C ARG A 18 8.24 12.08 -4.50
N SER A 19 7.54 12.92 -3.74
CA SER A 19 7.27 12.67 -2.32
C SER A 19 6.48 11.38 -2.12
N TRP A 20 5.44 11.17 -2.91
CA TRP A 20 4.66 9.93 -2.85
C TRP A 20 5.50 8.72 -3.22
N LYS A 21 6.30 8.86 -4.27
CA LYS A 21 7.18 7.78 -4.73
C LYS A 21 8.21 7.42 -3.67
N SER A 22 8.80 8.42 -3.05
CA SER A 22 9.76 8.25 -1.96
C SER A 22 9.10 7.57 -0.74
N SER A 23 7.87 7.96 -0.41
CA SER A 23 7.13 7.33 0.70
C SER A 23 6.85 5.86 0.43
N ILE A 24 6.48 5.51 -0.80
CA ILE A 24 6.25 4.11 -1.19
C ILE A 24 7.56 3.32 -1.03
N PHE A 25 8.65 3.86 -1.53
CA PHE A 25 9.97 3.22 -1.42
C PHE A 25 10.35 2.98 0.05
N GLU A 26 10.18 4.01 0.89
CA GLU A 26 10.56 3.94 2.30
C GLU A 26 9.73 2.92 3.06
N HIS A 27 8.42 2.89 2.83
CA HIS A 27 7.54 1.93 3.49
C HIS A 27 7.85 0.49 3.06
N ARG A 28 8.18 0.27 1.79
CA ARG A 28 8.60 -1.04 1.31
C ARG A 28 9.91 -1.47 1.96
N ARG A 29 10.87 -0.55 2.06
CA ARG A 29 12.15 -0.83 2.71
C ARG A 29 11.93 -1.29 4.14
N ARG A 30 11.05 -0.61 4.87
CA ARG A 30 10.73 -0.99 6.26
C ARG A 30 10.12 -2.37 6.36
N LEU A 31 9.24 -2.72 5.42
CA LEU A 31 8.65 -4.05 5.38
C LEU A 31 9.71 -5.13 5.15
N HIS A 32 10.59 -4.90 4.18
CA HIS A 32 11.67 -5.85 3.90
C HIS A 32 12.60 -6.03 5.09
N GLU A 33 12.96 -4.95 5.76
CA GLU A 33 13.80 -5.01 6.96
C GLU A 33 13.10 -5.76 8.09
N ALA A 34 11.80 -5.53 8.29
CA ALA A 34 11.04 -6.22 9.32
C ALA A 34 11.01 -7.73 9.06
N PHE A 35 10.77 -8.14 7.81
CA PHE A 35 10.75 -9.56 7.45
C PHE A 35 12.13 -10.20 7.56
N LYS A 36 13.18 -9.45 7.27
CA LYS A 36 14.55 -9.93 7.41
C LYS A 36 14.93 -10.14 8.87
N GLY A 37 14.50 -9.22 9.75
CA GLY A 37 14.78 -9.31 11.17
C GLY A 37 13.91 -10.34 11.90
N SER A 38 12.70 -10.59 11.39
CA SER A 38 11.75 -11.55 11.97
C SER A 38 11.02 -12.27 10.86
N PRO A 39 11.58 -13.37 10.33
CA PRO A 39 10.98 -14.07 9.19
C PRO A 39 9.54 -14.54 9.42
N SER A 40 9.14 -14.77 10.68
CA SER A 40 7.76 -15.17 11.00
C SER A 40 6.74 -14.07 10.76
N LEU A 41 7.18 -12.82 10.59
CA LEU A 41 6.27 -11.72 10.31
C LEU A 41 5.64 -11.81 8.92
N LYS A 42 6.30 -12.45 7.95
CA LYS A 42 5.75 -12.56 6.61
C LYS A 42 4.49 -13.42 6.56
N PRO A 43 4.45 -14.63 7.16
CA PRO A 43 3.19 -15.37 7.27
C PRO A 43 2.12 -14.62 8.03
N PHE A 44 2.49 -13.92 9.09
CA PHE A 44 1.56 -13.09 9.86
C PHE A 44 0.97 -11.99 8.97
N PHE A 45 1.82 -11.27 8.23
CA PHE A 45 1.39 -10.23 7.30
C PHE A 45 0.44 -10.79 6.23
N THR A 46 0.73 -11.98 5.72
CA THR A 46 -0.13 -12.66 4.75
C THR A 46 -1.52 -12.89 5.32
N ASN A 47 -1.61 -13.31 6.59
CA ASN A 47 -2.89 -13.55 7.25
C ASN A 47 -3.71 -12.28 7.48
N ILE A 48 -3.06 -11.16 7.81
CA ILE A 48 -3.76 -9.90 8.09
C ILE A 48 -3.83 -8.99 6.87
N PHE A 49 -3.33 -9.44 5.73
CA PHE A 49 -3.30 -8.64 4.50
C PHE A 49 -4.65 -8.01 4.16
N PRO A 50 -5.78 -8.76 4.17
CA PRO A 50 -7.08 -8.14 3.86
C PRO A 50 -7.47 -7.04 4.84
N GLU A 51 -7.17 -7.21 6.13
CA GLU A 51 -7.46 -6.20 7.14
C GLU A 51 -6.59 -4.95 6.94
N CYS A 52 -5.32 -5.15 6.62
CA CYS A 52 -4.39 -4.05 6.32
C CYS A 52 -4.88 -3.24 5.12
N TYR A 53 -5.37 -3.93 4.09
CA TYR A 53 -5.94 -3.24 2.92
C TYR A 53 -7.15 -2.40 3.31
N GLN A 54 -8.08 -2.95 4.10
CA GLN A 54 -9.28 -2.21 4.51
C GLN A 54 -8.90 -0.95 5.30
N TYR A 55 -7.90 -1.05 6.15
CA TYR A 55 -7.39 0.11 6.89
C TYR A 55 -6.81 1.16 5.94
N GLY A 56 -5.96 0.73 5.01
CA GLY A 56 -5.37 1.63 4.01
C GLY A 56 -6.41 2.26 3.10
N ARG A 57 -7.45 1.51 2.75
CA ARG A 57 -8.57 1.98 1.94
C ARG A 57 -9.32 3.12 2.65
N LYS A 58 -9.62 2.95 3.92
CA LYS A 58 -10.27 4.00 4.71
C LYS A 58 -9.39 5.24 4.82
N GLN A 59 -8.12 5.04 5.06
CA GLN A 59 -7.16 6.13 5.18
C GLN A 59 -7.05 6.90 3.85
N ALA A 60 -7.03 6.17 2.73
CA ALA A 60 -6.98 6.78 1.41
C ALA A 60 -8.24 7.61 1.14
N SER A 61 -9.40 7.10 1.52
CA SER A 61 -10.66 7.84 1.39
C SER A 61 -10.61 9.16 2.16
N ILE A 62 -10.10 9.13 3.39
CA ILE A 62 -9.98 10.33 4.21
C ILE A 62 -9.02 11.35 3.58
N GLU A 63 -7.85 10.89 3.15
CA GLU A 63 -6.80 11.78 2.67
C GLU A 63 -7.07 12.34 1.28
N THR A 64 -7.79 11.59 0.44
CA THR A 64 -8.10 12.02 -0.92
C THR A 64 -9.44 12.71 -1.05
N ASP A 65 -10.25 12.64 -0.01
CA ASP A 65 -11.65 13.12 -0.01
C ASP A 65 -12.51 12.41 -1.06
N LEU A 66 -12.07 11.25 -1.53
CA LEU A 66 -12.86 10.40 -2.40
C LEU A 66 -13.73 9.47 -1.56
N SER A 67 -14.91 9.11 -2.11
CA SER A 67 -15.78 8.15 -1.45
C SER A 67 -15.05 6.82 -1.24
N LEU A 68 -15.34 6.14 -0.13
CA LEU A 68 -14.80 4.80 0.12
C LEU A 68 -15.10 3.85 -1.02
N THR A 69 -16.26 4.00 -1.66
CA THR A 69 -16.67 3.17 -2.79
C THR A 69 -15.88 3.44 -4.07
N ALA A 70 -15.09 4.52 -4.11
CA ALA A 70 -14.20 4.78 -5.25
C ALA A 70 -13.05 3.77 -5.32
N PHE A 71 -12.75 3.12 -4.18
CA PHE A 71 -11.68 2.13 -4.11
C PHE A 71 -12.27 0.72 -4.11
N PRO A 72 -11.57 -0.28 -4.70
CA PRO A 72 -12.08 -1.67 -4.70
C PRO A 72 -12.33 -2.17 -3.28
N THR A 73 -13.33 -3.03 -3.11
CA THR A 73 -13.61 -3.63 -1.80
C THR A 73 -12.53 -4.60 -1.36
N GLU A 74 -11.86 -5.24 -2.34
CA GLU A 74 -10.72 -6.11 -2.08
C GLU A 74 -9.47 -5.49 -2.68
N SER A 75 -8.30 -5.84 -2.14
CA SER A 75 -7.05 -5.28 -2.62
C SER A 75 -6.85 -5.52 -4.11
N PRO A 76 -6.61 -4.47 -4.91
CA PRO A 76 -6.24 -4.62 -6.31
C PRO A 76 -4.77 -5.01 -6.47
N PHE A 77 -4.03 -5.10 -5.37
CA PHE A 77 -2.61 -5.44 -5.36
C PHE A 77 -2.39 -6.78 -4.69
N THR A 78 -1.46 -7.57 -5.22
CA THR A 78 -1.03 -8.81 -4.56
C THR A 78 0.04 -8.50 -3.51
N ILE A 79 0.31 -9.47 -2.64
CA ILE A 79 1.39 -9.34 -1.66
C ILE A 79 2.73 -9.14 -2.37
N ASP A 80 2.96 -9.88 -3.45
CA ASP A 80 4.21 -9.75 -4.22
C ASP A 80 4.36 -8.37 -4.83
N GLU A 81 3.27 -7.79 -5.32
CA GLU A 81 3.28 -6.43 -5.85
C GLU A 81 3.55 -5.39 -4.76
N ILE A 82 2.97 -5.58 -3.58
CA ILE A 82 3.22 -4.70 -2.45
C ILE A 82 4.70 -4.69 -2.08
N LEU A 83 5.36 -5.85 -2.16
CA LEU A 83 6.75 -6.00 -1.78
C LEU A 83 7.74 -5.74 -2.92
N ASP A 84 7.27 -5.62 -4.15
CA ASP A 84 8.12 -5.38 -5.31
C ASP A 84 8.53 -3.90 -5.38
N GLU A 85 9.83 -3.65 -5.24
CA GLU A 85 10.39 -2.30 -5.24
C GLU A 85 10.13 -1.53 -6.54
N ASN A 86 9.89 -2.23 -7.62
CA ASN A 86 9.72 -1.63 -8.94
C ASN A 86 8.24 -1.47 -9.34
N PHE A 87 7.32 -2.04 -8.56
CA PHE A 87 5.90 -2.00 -8.92
C PHE A 87 5.28 -0.66 -8.55
N LEU A 88 4.66 -0.02 -9.53
CA LEU A 88 3.78 1.13 -9.34
C LEU A 88 2.54 0.90 -10.19
N PRO A 89 1.32 1.07 -9.63
CA PRO A 89 0.11 0.93 -10.42
C PRO A 89 -0.01 2.05 -11.46
N ASP A 90 -0.66 1.75 -12.55
CA ASP A 90 -0.86 2.73 -13.64
C ASP A 90 -1.84 3.87 -13.26
#